data_3a269da0cfa08ce5f50f6fc9a59e31f7
#
_entry.id   3a269da0cfa08ce5f50f6fc9a59e31f7
#
_cell.length_a   1.000
_cell.length_b   1.000
_cell.length_c   1.000
_cell.angle_alpha   90.00
_cell.angle_beta   90.00
_cell.angle_gamma   90.00
#
_symmetry.space_group_name_H-M   'P 1'
#
loop_
_entity.id
_entity.type
_entity.pdbx_description
1 polymer ?
#
loop_
_entity_poly.entity_id
_entity_poly.type
_entity_poly.pdbx_seq_one_letter_code
_entity_poly.pdbx_strand_id
1 'polypeptide(L)'
;MSAFQIRISRRSFLQAAGLTALAGGLAACGSTAQSTAPAASAPAYSLENAVKAEFTDSGITLSPENASGCAVEGTVLTIAAAGTYAVSGSCADGSIQIRKGTEDVTLVLNGLTLTSTTTAPLVCGKSSGVTLAAAEGTENTLTDGEANNKDNANASEDAESAVVKCKDGSQVVLCGTGILNINAVGKNGIKSGTAQDDRDASLTIRALTLNIDAPVNDAINAEQQLNVESGTLNIAAGDDAVHCDLYLNVGAEGTDGPTINISTCSEGLEAAEMNIYSGKIDITASDDCLNAANSDLGDYAFVMNIMGGTIN
;
A
#
# COMPACT_ATOMS: atom_id res chain seq x y z
N MET A 1 -24.56 -9.57 18.69
CA MET A 1 -23.39 -8.72 18.95
C MET A 1 -22.23 -9.66 19.19
N SER A 2 -21.39 -9.86 18.19
CA SER A 2 -20.21 -10.72 18.27
C SER A 2 -19.04 -9.83 18.68
N ALA A 3 -18.45 -10.09 19.83
CA ALA A 3 -17.28 -9.35 20.29
C ALA A 3 -16.10 -9.68 19.36
N PHE A 4 -15.61 -8.68 18.65
CA PHE A 4 -14.40 -8.76 17.84
C PHE A 4 -13.21 -8.83 18.81
N GLN A 5 -12.60 -9.99 18.97
CA GLN A 5 -11.35 -10.13 19.72
C GLN A 5 -10.16 -9.91 18.78
N ILE A 6 -9.58 -8.72 18.84
CA ILE A 6 -8.29 -8.43 18.21
C ILE A 6 -7.21 -9.15 19.04
N ARG A 7 -6.61 -10.22 18.49
CA ARG A 7 -5.45 -10.89 19.11
C ARG A 7 -4.17 -10.19 18.65
N ILE A 8 -3.60 -9.38 19.52
CA ILE A 8 -2.29 -8.76 19.29
C ILE A 8 -1.21 -9.77 19.71
N SER A 9 -0.42 -10.25 18.75
CA SER A 9 0.77 -11.06 19.04
C SER A 9 1.93 -10.15 19.44
N ARG A 10 2.35 -10.17 20.70
CA ARG A 10 3.50 -9.40 21.23
C ARG A 10 4.86 -9.87 20.69
N ARG A 11 4.93 -10.88 19.82
CA ARG A 11 6.20 -11.47 19.36
C ARG A 11 6.81 -10.83 18.11
N SER A 12 6.06 -10.07 17.34
CA SER A 12 6.55 -9.52 16.06
C SER A 12 7.36 -8.22 16.18
N PHE A 13 7.43 -7.61 17.35
CA PHE A 13 8.08 -6.30 17.55
C PHE A 13 9.63 -6.35 17.61
N LEU A 14 10.27 -7.54 17.56
CA LEU A 14 11.70 -7.68 17.86
C LEU A 14 12.57 -8.18 16.69
N GLN A 15 12.09 -8.25 15.45
CA GLN A 15 12.89 -8.77 14.34
C GLN A 15 13.35 -7.74 13.28
N ALA A 16 13.06 -6.47 13.43
CA ALA A 16 13.50 -5.42 12.48
C ALA A 16 14.73 -4.61 12.93
N ALA A 17 15.37 -4.95 14.06
CA ALA A 17 16.55 -4.25 14.55
C ALA A 17 17.76 -5.19 14.65
N GLY A 18 18.31 -5.57 13.52
CA GLY A 18 19.58 -6.30 13.39
C GLY A 18 20.65 -5.44 12.72
N LEU A 19 21.16 -4.41 13.40
CA LEU A 19 22.35 -3.70 13.00
C LEU A 19 23.49 -4.01 13.97
N THR A 20 24.46 -4.77 13.48
CA THR A 20 25.75 -5.01 14.15
C THR A 20 26.57 -3.74 14.18
N ALA A 21 26.76 -3.17 15.37
CA ALA A 21 27.72 -2.11 15.62
C ALA A 21 29.12 -2.70 15.71
N LEU A 22 30.06 -2.24 14.88
CA LEU A 22 31.49 -2.35 15.06
C LEU A 22 32.04 -1.00 15.47
N ALA A 23 32.46 -0.94 16.73
CA ALA A 23 33.11 0.23 17.31
C ALA A 23 34.59 0.31 16.90
N GLY A 24 35.08 1.52 16.66
CA GLY A 24 36.49 1.76 16.52
C GLY A 24 36.87 3.21 16.27
N GLY A 25 37.32 3.97 17.31
CA GLY A 25 38.40 4.96 17.22
C GLY A 25 38.07 6.41 17.00
N LEU A 26 38.18 7.13 18.04
CA LEU A 26 38.54 8.53 18.42
C LEU A 26 39.01 9.54 17.34
N ALA A 27 38.42 10.72 17.50
CA ALA A 27 38.98 12.08 17.56
C ALA A 27 39.02 12.93 16.28
N ALA A 28 38.37 14.03 16.39
CA ALA A 28 38.77 15.45 16.23
C ALA A 28 37.75 16.27 15.40
N CYS A 29 37.37 17.34 16.02
CA CYS A 29 36.70 18.59 15.58
C CYS A 29 36.55 18.84 14.08
N GLY A 30 35.32 19.17 13.67
CA GLY A 30 35.10 20.08 12.56
C GLY A 30 33.95 19.66 11.65
N SER A 31 32.92 20.50 11.64
CA SER A 31 31.78 20.50 10.73
C SER A 31 30.86 19.27 10.78
N THR A 32 29.68 19.49 11.34
CA THR A 32 28.52 18.59 11.24
C THR A 32 28.04 18.50 9.78
N ALA A 33 28.65 17.61 9.01
CA ALA A 33 27.97 17.06 7.88
C ALA A 33 26.96 16.05 8.46
N GLN A 34 25.69 16.38 8.44
CA GLN A 34 24.60 15.50 8.78
C GLN A 34 24.63 14.37 7.73
N SER A 35 25.14 13.21 8.13
CA SER A 35 25.08 12.01 7.29
C SER A 35 23.62 11.55 7.28
N THR A 36 22.88 12.00 6.28
CA THR A 36 21.57 11.42 5.99
C THR A 36 21.78 9.97 5.59
N ALA A 37 21.19 9.04 6.33
CA ALA A 37 21.10 7.67 5.90
C ALA A 37 20.34 7.64 4.56
N PRO A 38 20.76 6.82 3.58
CA PRO A 38 20.03 6.76 2.31
C PRO A 38 18.59 6.36 2.56
N ALA A 39 17.65 7.01 1.87
CA ALA A 39 16.25 6.62 1.88
C ALA A 39 16.12 5.12 1.54
N ALA A 40 15.12 4.45 2.11
CA ALA A 40 14.86 3.04 1.81
C ALA A 40 14.73 2.85 0.29
N SER A 41 15.67 2.11 -0.29
CA SER A 41 15.68 1.86 -1.74
C SER A 41 14.54 0.90 -2.12
N ALA A 42 13.99 1.06 -3.32
CA ALA A 42 13.06 0.09 -3.88
C ALA A 42 13.71 -1.30 -3.90
N PRO A 43 12.97 -2.39 -3.61
CA PRO A 43 13.48 -3.75 -3.73
C PRO A 43 13.98 -3.98 -5.17
N ALA A 44 15.15 -4.62 -5.30
CA ALA A 44 15.66 -5.00 -6.60
C ALA A 44 14.80 -6.15 -7.16
N TYR A 45 14.28 -5.99 -8.36
CA TYR A 45 13.64 -7.05 -9.13
C TYR A 45 14.24 -7.13 -10.52
N SER A 46 14.14 -8.30 -11.16
CA SER A 46 14.61 -8.52 -12.53
C SER A 46 13.44 -8.88 -13.43
N LEU A 47 13.35 -8.25 -14.58
CA LEU A 47 12.37 -8.56 -15.61
C LEU A 47 12.86 -9.64 -16.59
N GLU A 48 14.10 -10.11 -16.45
CA GLU A 48 14.72 -11.06 -17.39
C GLU A 48 13.95 -12.39 -17.50
N ASN A 49 13.47 -12.89 -16.35
CA ASN A 49 12.70 -14.13 -16.27
C ASN A 49 11.25 -13.90 -15.81
N ALA A 50 10.76 -12.67 -15.90
CA ALA A 50 9.40 -12.36 -15.52
C ALA A 50 8.39 -12.97 -16.51
N VAL A 51 7.28 -13.46 -15.97
CA VAL A 51 6.10 -13.72 -16.79
C VAL A 51 5.51 -12.37 -17.19
N LYS A 52 5.43 -12.10 -18.49
CA LYS A 52 4.84 -10.86 -19.00
C LYS A 52 3.37 -11.09 -19.32
N ALA A 53 2.50 -10.17 -18.89
CA ALA A 53 1.09 -10.18 -19.21
C ALA A 53 0.71 -8.81 -19.81
N GLU A 54 0.33 -8.80 -21.07
CA GLU A 54 -0.13 -7.61 -21.78
C GLU A 54 -1.65 -7.59 -21.83
N PHE A 55 -2.23 -6.56 -21.22
CA PHE A 55 -3.66 -6.35 -21.12
C PHE A 55 -4.20 -5.59 -22.33
N THR A 56 -5.32 -6.05 -22.86
CA THR A 56 -6.16 -5.37 -23.85
C THR A 56 -7.64 -5.56 -23.50
N ASP A 57 -8.53 -4.79 -24.11
CA ASP A 57 -9.99 -4.95 -23.91
C ASP A 57 -10.52 -6.32 -24.39
N SER A 58 -9.77 -7.04 -25.21
CA SER A 58 -10.16 -8.36 -25.74
C SER A 58 -9.56 -9.54 -24.97
N GLY A 59 -8.69 -9.30 -24.01
CA GLY A 59 -8.03 -10.34 -23.20
C GLY A 59 -6.58 -10.02 -22.86
N ILE A 60 -5.89 -11.00 -22.30
CA ILE A 60 -4.52 -10.89 -21.81
C ILE A 60 -3.61 -11.86 -22.57
N THR A 61 -2.50 -11.35 -23.07
CA THR A 61 -1.46 -12.16 -23.72
C THR A 61 -0.33 -12.43 -22.75
N LEU A 62 -0.02 -13.72 -22.51
CA LEU A 62 1.12 -14.14 -21.69
C LEU A 62 2.37 -14.39 -22.50
N SER A 63 3.53 -14.06 -21.96
CA SER A 63 4.84 -14.44 -22.48
C SER A 63 5.75 -14.95 -21.35
N PRO A 64 6.12 -16.26 -21.35
CA PRO A 64 5.74 -17.28 -22.34
C PRO A 64 4.23 -17.60 -22.31
N GLU A 65 3.67 -18.02 -23.43
CA GLU A 65 2.24 -18.29 -23.61
C GLU A 65 1.66 -19.30 -22.61
N ASN A 66 2.46 -20.30 -22.23
CA ASN A 66 2.08 -21.33 -21.25
C ASN A 66 2.81 -21.13 -19.92
N ALA A 67 2.88 -19.89 -19.42
CA ALA A 67 3.51 -19.59 -18.15
C ALA A 67 2.84 -20.38 -17.02
N SER A 68 3.64 -21.08 -16.22
CA SER A 68 3.15 -21.73 -15.01
C SER A 68 2.95 -20.71 -13.87
N GLY A 69 2.04 -21.01 -12.96
CA GLY A 69 1.83 -20.17 -11.77
C GLY A 69 0.85 -19.02 -11.95
N CYS A 70 0.33 -18.81 -13.16
CA CYS A 70 -0.77 -17.90 -13.43
C CYS A 70 -1.75 -18.48 -14.44
N ALA A 71 -2.96 -17.91 -14.49
CA ALA A 71 -4.02 -18.26 -15.42
C ALA A 71 -4.72 -16.99 -15.92
N VAL A 72 -5.23 -17.05 -17.13
CA VAL A 72 -6.00 -15.96 -17.75
C VAL A 72 -7.40 -16.49 -18.06
N GLU A 73 -8.41 -15.73 -17.65
CA GLU A 73 -9.80 -15.92 -18.04
C GLU A 73 -10.37 -14.57 -18.50
N GLY A 74 -10.54 -14.44 -19.82
CA GLY A 74 -10.91 -13.14 -20.42
C GLY A 74 -9.88 -12.05 -20.11
N THR A 75 -10.30 -11.05 -19.36
CA THR A 75 -9.48 -9.91 -18.90
C THR A 75 -9.06 -10.02 -17.43
N VAL A 76 -9.16 -11.22 -16.84
CA VAL A 76 -8.73 -11.50 -15.47
C VAL A 76 -7.44 -12.30 -15.46
N LEU A 77 -6.41 -11.77 -14.82
CA LEU A 77 -5.15 -12.47 -14.55
C LEU A 77 -5.15 -13.00 -13.10
N THR A 78 -5.09 -14.31 -12.94
CA THR A 78 -4.95 -14.96 -11.63
C THR A 78 -3.51 -15.42 -11.43
N ILE A 79 -2.83 -14.95 -10.37
CA ILE A 79 -1.48 -15.36 -9.97
C ILE A 79 -1.60 -16.33 -8.79
N ALA A 80 -1.00 -17.51 -8.92
CA ALA A 80 -1.15 -18.61 -7.96
C ALA A 80 0.20 -19.23 -7.51
N ALA A 81 1.33 -18.66 -7.90
CA ALA A 81 2.65 -19.12 -7.49
C ALA A 81 3.61 -17.94 -7.28
N ALA A 82 4.65 -18.17 -6.48
CA ALA A 82 5.80 -17.27 -6.33
C ALA A 82 6.44 -16.94 -7.69
N GLY A 83 6.96 -15.75 -7.84
CA GLY A 83 7.66 -15.33 -9.05
C GLY A 83 7.48 -13.86 -9.39
N THR A 84 8.12 -13.45 -10.48
CA THR A 84 8.01 -12.09 -11.01
C THR A 84 7.04 -12.05 -12.20
N TYR A 85 6.07 -11.18 -12.13
CA TYR A 85 5.03 -10.96 -13.14
C TYR A 85 5.08 -9.49 -13.56
N ALA A 86 5.33 -9.22 -14.84
CA ALA A 86 5.34 -7.88 -15.39
C ALA A 86 4.06 -7.63 -16.19
N VAL A 87 3.28 -6.66 -15.77
CA VAL A 87 1.98 -6.35 -16.38
C VAL A 87 2.02 -5.00 -17.08
N SER A 88 1.45 -4.93 -18.27
CA SER A 88 1.46 -3.74 -19.13
C SER A 88 0.19 -3.66 -19.98
N GLY A 89 0.04 -2.58 -20.73
CA GLY A 89 -1.07 -2.40 -21.66
C GLY A 89 -2.24 -1.64 -21.10
N SER A 90 -3.40 -1.73 -21.75
CA SER A 90 -4.61 -1.00 -21.34
C SER A 90 -5.84 -1.90 -21.46
N CYS A 91 -6.67 -1.90 -20.42
CA CYS A 91 -7.92 -2.64 -20.39
C CYS A 91 -9.00 -1.85 -19.65
N ALA A 92 -10.13 -1.67 -20.30
CA ALA A 92 -11.26 -0.90 -19.79
C ALA A 92 -12.11 -1.66 -18.76
N ASP A 93 -11.98 -3.00 -18.69
CA ASP A 93 -12.64 -3.81 -17.66
C ASP A 93 -11.87 -5.12 -17.44
N GLY A 94 -11.02 -5.15 -16.42
CA GLY A 94 -10.18 -6.29 -16.09
C GLY A 94 -9.70 -6.27 -14.65
N SER A 95 -9.06 -7.36 -14.21
CA SER A 95 -8.58 -7.50 -12.84
C SER A 95 -7.34 -8.36 -12.74
N ILE A 96 -6.50 -8.10 -11.74
CA ILE A 96 -5.36 -8.93 -11.34
C ILE A 96 -5.67 -9.48 -9.95
N GLN A 97 -5.63 -10.79 -9.81
CA GLN A 97 -5.96 -11.47 -8.56
C GLN A 97 -4.80 -12.37 -8.11
N ILE A 98 -4.19 -12.05 -6.99
CA ILE A 98 -3.23 -12.94 -6.32
C ILE A 98 -4.02 -13.88 -5.41
N ARG A 99 -3.82 -15.19 -5.56
CA ARG A 99 -4.56 -16.21 -4.81
C ARG A 99 -4.20 -16.18 -3.32
N LYS A 100 -5.17 -16.58 -2.48
CA LYS A 100 -4.95 -16.80 -1.05
C LYS A 100 -3.72 -17.67 -0.81
N GLY A 101 -2.86 -17.26 0.13
CA GLY A 101 -1.67 -17.99 0.56
C GLY A 101 -0.52 -18.02 -0.46
N THR A 102 -0.60 -17.22 -1.53
CA THR A 102 0.52 -17.10 -2.47
C THR A 102 1.55 -16.12 -1.92
N GLU A 103 2.74 -16.62 -1.63
CA GLU A 103 3.87 -15.86 -1.11
C GLU A 103 4.88 -15.53 -2.22
N ASP A 104 5.80 -14.59 -1.92
CA ASP A 104 6.93 -14.22 -2.78
C ASP A 104 6.52 -13.82 -4.22
N VAL A 105 5.40 -13.12 -4.34
CA VAL A 105 4.95 -12.55 -5.60
C VAL A 105 5.56 -11.16 -5.78
N THR A 106 6.26 -10.96 -6.89
CA THR A 106 6.67 -9.62 -7.35
C THR A 106 5.83 -9.26 -8.58
N LEU A 107 4.87 -8.35 -8.40
CA LEU A 107 4.04 -7.81 -9.47
C LEU A 107 4.61 -6.46 -9.91
N VAL A 108 5.11 -6.38 -11.13
CA VAL A 108 5.71 -5.18 -11.68
C VAL A 108 4.73 -4.51 -12.64
N LEU A 109 4.26 -3.32 -12.29
CA LEU A 109 3.46 -2.48 -13.15
C LEU A 109 4.40 -1.75 -14.13
N ASN A 110 4.26 -2.05 -15.41
CA ASN A 110 5.18 -1.61 -16.46
C ASN A 110 4.42 -0.88 -17.59
N GLY A 111 3.79 0.24 -17.26
CA GLY A 111 2.94 0.98 -18.19
C GLY A 111 1.54 0.35 -18.32
N LEU A 112 0.90 0.08 -17.18
CA LEU A 112 -0.44 -0.49 -17.12
C LEU A 112 -1.50 0.58 -16.89
N THR A 113 -2.55 0.59 -17.71
CA THR A 113 -3.81 1.31 -17.44
C THR A 113 -4.92 0.27 -17.33
N LEU A 114 -5.41 0.05 -16.11
CA LEU A 114 -6.40 -0.98 -15.83
C LEU A 114 -7.60 -0.40 -15.10
N THR A 115 -8.77 -0.53 -15.70
CA THR A 115 -10.05 -0.24 -15.05
C THR A 115 -10.76 -1.54 -14.72
N SER A 116 -11.52 -1.58 -13.62
CA SER A 116 -12.44 -2.66 -13.29
C SER A 116 -13.77 -2.07 -12.85
N THR A 117 -14.83 -2.41 -13.55
CA THR A 117 -16.14 -1.77 -13.32
C THR A 117 -16.90 -2.37 -12.15
N THR A 118 -16.64 -3.63 -11.78
CA THR A 118 -17.44 -4.40 -10.81
C THR A 118 -16.66 -4.89 -9.60
N THR A 119 -15.34 -4.92 -9.66
CA THR A 119 -14.48 -5.40 -8.57
C THR A 119 -13.21 -4.54 -8.48
N ALA A 120 -12.28 -4.88 -7.61
CA ALA A 120 -10.98 -4.21 -7.58
C ALA A 120 -10.13 -4.55 -8.80
N PRO A 121 -9.47 -3.58 -9.44
CA PRO A 121 -8.44 -3.84 -10.45
C PRO A 121 -7.29 -4.72 -9.93
N LEU A 122 -6.98 -4.63 -8.64
CA LEU A 122 -5.95 -5.46 -7.99
C LEU A 122 -6.43 -6.02 -6.65
N VAL A 123 -6.40 -7.35 -6.52
CA VAL A 123 -6.72 -8.08 -5.29
C VAL A 123 -5.52 -8.91 -4.83
N CYS A 124 -4.98 -8.61 -3.65
CA CYS A 124 -4.06 -9.46 -2.93
C CYS A 124 -4.86 -10.38 -1.99
N GLY A 125 -4.88 -11.68 -2.27
CA GLY A 125 -5.68 -12.66 -1.53
C GLY A 125 -5.26 -12.78 -0.06
N LYS A 126 -6.11 -13.37 0.77
CA LYS A 126 -5.81 -13.58 2.20
C LYS A 126 -4.47 -14.30 2.40
N SER A 127 -3.69 -13.83 3.37
CA SER A 127 -2.38 -14.41 3.73
C SER A 127 -1.40 -14.50 2.55
N SER A 128 -1.47 -13.57 1.60
CA SER A 128 -0.50 -13.47 0.51
C SER A 128 0.67 -12.55 0.86
N GLY A 129 1.83 -12.78 0.22
CA GLY A 129 3.02 -11.94 0.31
C GLY A 129 3.33 -11.32 -1.05
N VAL A 130 3.17 -10.00 -1.19
CA VAL A 130 3.21 -9.31 -2.49
C VAL A 130 4.10 -8.08 -2.45
N THR A 131 5.04 -8.00 -3.39
CA THR A 131 5.73 -6.77 -3.75
C THR A 131 5.09 -6.21 -5.02
N LEU A 132 4.41 -5.06 -4.92
CA LEU A 132 3.84 -4.33 -6.04
C LEU A 132 4.79 -3.20 -6.41
N ALA A 133 5.45 -3.30 -7.55
CA ALA A 133 6.48 -2.35 -7.97
C ALA A 133 6.02 -1.54 -9.20
N ALA A 134 6.05 -0.21 -9.10
CA ALA A 134 5.96 0.67 -10.27
C ALA A 134 7.33 0.75 -10.94
N ALA A 135 7.43 0.29 -12.18
CA ALA A 135 8.71 0.23 -12.90
C ALA A 135 9.25 1.63 -13.17
N GLU A 136 10.58 1.75 -13.17
CA GLU A 136 11.27 3.01 -13.45
C GLU A 136 10.85 3.62 -14.80
N GLY A 137 10.56 4.91 -14.80
CA GLY A 137 10.17 5.66 -16.00
C GLY A 137 8.78 5.31 -16.54
N THR A 138 7.98 4.53 -15.81
CA THR A 138 6.60 4.21 -16.19
C THR A 138 5.59 4.96 -15.36
N GLU A 139 4.44 5.20 -15.96
CA GLU A 139 3.24 5.66 -15.32
C GLU A 139 2.17 4.56 -15.41
N ASN A 140 1.54 4.25 -14.29
CA ASN A 140 0.56 3.19 -14.17
C ASN A 140 -0.71 3.75 -13.56
N THR A 141 -1.87 3.32 -14.03
CA THR A 141 -3.17 3.80 -13.55
C THR A 141 -4.09 2.64 -13.25
N LEU A 142 -4.63 2.62 -12.05
CA LEU A 142 -5.67 1.68 -11.62
C LEU A 142 -6.93 2.47 -11.28
N THR A 143 -8.07 2.06 -11.81
CA THR A 143 -9.37 2.71 -11.61
C THR A 143 -10.44 1.67 -11.34
N ASP A 144 -11.30 1.88 -10.35
CA ASP A 144 -12.49 1.05 -10.14
C ASP A 144 -13.78 1.77 -10.61
N GLY A 145 -14.91 1.10 -10.48
CA GLY A 145 -16.22 1.65 -10.79
C GLY A 145 -17.14 1.70 -9.56
N GLU A 146 -18.24 2.45 -9.68
CA GLU A 146 -19.25 2.61 -8.61
C GLU A 146 -19.80 1.27 -8.10
N ALA A 147 -19.90 0.23 -8.95
CA ALA A 147 -20.38 -1.09 -8.57
C ALA A 147 -19.36 -1.87 -7.69
N ASN A 148 -18.10 -1.41 -7.61
CA ASN A 148 -17.11 -1.95 -6.67
C ASN A 148 -17.29 -1.43 -5.22
N ASN A 149 -18.41 -0.88 -4.86
CA ASN A 149 -18.70 -0.42 -3.50
C ASN A 149 -19.83 -1.25 -2.90
N LYS A 150 -19.52 -2.07 -1.88
CA LYS A 150 -20.48 -2.96 -1.18
C LYS A 150 -21.63 -2.22 -0.52
N ASP A 151 -21.48 -0.93 -0.25
CA ASP A 151 -22.50 -0.10 0.39
C ASP A 151 -23.49 0.48 -0.61
N ASN A 152 -23.19 0.38 -1.91
CA ASN A 152 -24.08 0.87 -2.96
C ASN A 152 -25.23 -0.09 -3.23
N ALA A 153 -26.40 0.44 -3.55
CA ALA A 153 -27.58 -0.34 -3.88
C ALA A 153 -27.39 -1.23 -5.13
N ASN A 154 -26.48 -0.85 -6.02
CA ASN A 154 -26.13 -1.58 -7.24
C ASN A 154 -24.73 -2.21 -7.14
N ALA A 155 -24.28 -2.55 -5.92
CA ALA A 155 -23.02 -3.21 -5.72
C ALA A 155 -22.96 -4.54 -6.48
N SER A 156 -21.79 -4.81 -7.08
CA SER A 156 -21.51 -6.12 -7.63
C SER A 156 -21.37 -7.17 -6.51
N GLU A 157 -21.69 -8.43 -6.80
CA GLU A 157 -21.41 -9.54 -5.87
C GLU A 157 -19.91 -9.69 -5.60
N ASP A 158 -19.07 -9.32 -6.57
CA ASP A 158 -17.61 -9.38 -6.48
C ASP A 158 -16.96 -8.05 -6.00
N ALA A 159 -17.76 -7.09 -5.52
CA ALA A 159 -17.25 -5.81 -5.04
C ALA A 159 -16.25 -6.00 -3.90
N GLU A 160 -15.14 -5.26 -3.93
CA GLU A 160 -14.09 -5.28 -2.91
C GLU A 160 -13.94 -3.95 -2.15
N SER A 161 -14.67 -2.91 -2.58
CA SER A 161 -14.72 -1.56 -1.98
C SER A 161 -13.36 -0.85 -1.91
N ALA A 162 -12.46 -1.17 -2.84
CA ALA A 162 -11.17 -0.49 -3.01
C ALA A 162 -10.59 -0.77 -4.40
N VAL A 163 -9.76 0.13 -4.90
CA VAL A 163 -9.02 -0.07 -6.16
C VAL A 163 -7.92 -1.11 -5.97
N VAL A 164 -7.16 -1.03 -4.88
CA VAL A 164 -6.20 -2.04 -4.45
C VAL A 164 -6.70 -2.66 -3.16
N LYS A 165 -7.15 -3.91 -3.24
CA LYS A 165 -7.64 -4.67 -2.08
C LYS A 165 -6.59 -5.66 -1.59
N CYS A 166 -6.05 -5.43 -0.41
CA CYS A 166 -5.19 -6.36 0.32
C CYS A 166 -6.04 -7.05 1.40
N LYS A 167 -6.27 -8.36 1.26
CA LYS A 167 -7.16 -9.09 2.19
C LYS A 167 -6.42 -9.47 3.48
N ASP A 168 -7.18 -9.95 4.48
CA ASP A 168 -6.67 -10.27 5.82
C ASP A 168 -5.41 -11.14 5.79
N GLY A 169 -4.46 -10.86 6.67
CA GLY A 169 -3.17 -11.54 6.78
C GLY A 169 -2.24 -11.33 5.58
N SER A 170 -2.62 -10.52 4.59
CA SER A 170 -1.70 -10.21 3.49
C SER A 170 -0.62 -9.22 3.93
N GLN A 171 0.59 -9.40 3.42
CA GLN A 171 1.72 -8.50 3.61
C GLN A 171 2.11 -7.92 2.26
N VAL A 172 1.87 -6.63 2.07
CA VAL A 172 2.01 -5.98 0.77
C VAL A 172 2.98 -4.82 0.87
N VAL A 173 3.93 -4.79 -0.07
CA VAL A 173 4.88 -3.69 -0.22
C VAL A 173 4.63 -3.00 -1.56
N LEU A 174 4.24 -1.72 -1.51
CA LEU A 174 4.19 -0.86 -2.68
C LEU A 174 5.54 -0.15 -2.82
N CYS A 175 6.17 -0.27 -3.97
CA CYS A 175 7.51 0.29 -4.16
C CYS A 175 7.83 0.61 -5.63
N GLY A 176 9.09 0.89 -5.92
CA GLY A 176 9.58 1.22 -7.25
C GLY A 176 9.98 2.68 -7.35
N THR A 177 10.30 3.14 -8.55
CA THR A 177 10.65 4.54 -8.84
C THR A 177 9.77 5.15 -9.94
N GLY A 178 8.77 4.40 -10.39
CA GLY A 178 7.73 4.86 -11.30
C GLY A 178 6.59 5.57 -10.57
N ILE A 179 5.52 5.84 -11.33
CA ILE A 179 4.30 6.49 -10.85
C ILE A 179 3.17 5.47 -10.81
N LEU A 180 2.40 5.48 -9.72
CA LEU A 180 1.15 4.76 -9.59
C LEU A 180 0.02 5.76 -9.29
N ASN A 181 -0.93 5.85 -10.21
CA ASN A 181 -2.16 6.62 -10.06
C ASN A 181 -3.29 5.67 -9.65
N ILE A 182 -4.03 6.02 -8.62
CA ILE A 182 -5.20 5.30 -8.13
C ILE A 182 -6.40 6.23 -8.16
N ASN A 183 -7.43 5.87 -8.93
CA ASN A 183 -8.68 6.61 -9.03
C ASN A 183 -9.80 5.76 -8.42
N ALA A 184 -10.22 6.08 -7.21
CA ALA A 184 -11.23 5.34 -6.48
C ALA A 184 -12.62 5.94 -6.68
N VAL A 185 -13.31 5.46 -7.70
CA VAL A 185 -14.69 5.88 -8.00
C VAL A 185 -15.69 5.15 -7.10
N GLY A 186 -15.39 3.91 -6.71
CA GLY A 186 -16.25 3.08 -5.86
C GLY A 186 -16.22 3.52 -4.41
N LYS A 187 -15.11 3.35 -3.72
CA LYS A 187 -15.00 3.68 -2.29
C LYS A 187 -13.57 4.09 -1.91
N ASN A 188 -12.70 3.14 -1.54
CA ASN A 188 -11.35 3.44 -1.05
C ASN A 188 -10.30 3.34 -2.18
N GLY A 189 -9.21 4.09 -2.05
CA GLY A 189 -8.06 3.92 -2.92
C GLY A 189 -7.36 2.58 -2.66
N ILE A 190 -6.79 2.42 -1.48
CA ILE A 190 -6.14 1.18 -1.03
C ILE A 190 -6.80 0.73 0.27
N LYS A 191 -7.20 -0.55 0.34
CA LYS A 191 -7.68 -1.13 1.60
C LYS A 191 -6.86 -2.35 1.98
N SER A 192 -6.20 -2.30 3.15
CA SER A 192 -5.51 -3.43 3.76
C SER A 192 -6.36 -4.03 4.87
N GLY A 193 -6.36 -5.34 5.00
CA GLY A 193 -7.17 -6.05 5.98
C GLY A 193 -6.52 -6.19 7.34
N THR A 194 -7.18 -6.95 8.21
CA THR A 194 -6.74 -7.29 9.57
C THR A 194 -5.87 -8.55 9.59
N ALA A 195 -5.37 -8.92 10.76
CA ALA A 195 -4.66 -10.20 10.95
C ALA A 195 -5.55 -11.40 10.59
N GLN A 196 -4.94 -12.42 10.01
CA GLN A 196 -5.61 -13.68 9.69
C GLN A 196 -4.84 -14.85 10.33
N ASP A 197 -5.51 -15.61 11.19
CA ASP A 197 -4.90 -16.68 11.98
C ASP A 197 -3.72 -16.13 12.82
N ASP A 198 -2.51 -16.63 12.62
CA ASP A 198 -1.29 -16.15 13.33
C ASP A 198 -0.45 -15.19 12.46
N ARG A 199 -1.00 -14.68 11.33
CA ARG A 199 -0.33 -13.81 10.38
C ARG A 199 -0.88 -12.40 10.46
N ASP A 200 -0.01 -11.45 10.78
CA ASP A 200 -0.32 -10.02 10.74
C ASP A 200 -0.47 -9.53 9.30
N ALA A 201 -1.42 -8.61 9.08
CA ALA A 201 -1.52 -7.87 7.85
C ALA A 201 -0.65 -6.62 7.91
N SER A 202 -0.03 -6.25 6.79
CA SER A 202 0.73 -5.02 6.70
C SER A 202 0.72 -4.44 5.29
N LEU A 203 0.69 -3.12 5.23
CA LEU A 203 0.93 -2.34 4.03
C LEU A 203 2.16 -1.49 4.24
N THR A 204 3.14 -1.61 3.34
CA THR A 204 4.36 -0.79 3.37
C THR A 204 4.50 -0.03 2.05
N ILE A 205 4.77 1.28 2.12
CA ILE A 205 4.94 2.15 0.94
C ILE A 205 6.34 2.74 0.97
N ARG A 206 7.08 2.60 -0.14
CA ARG A 206 8.44 3.16 -0.27
C ARG A 206 8.86 3.46 -1.70
N ALA A 207 9.60 4.54 -1.84
CA ALA A 207 10.35 4.97 -3.02
C ALA A 207 9.54 5.38 -4.27
N LEU A 208 8.25 5.02 -4.41
CA LEU A 208 7.43 5.39 -5.58
C LEU A 208 6.79 6.78 -5.44
N THR A 209 6.27 7.29 -6.56
CA THR A 209 5.28 8.36 -6.57
C THR A 209 3.90 7.73 -6.63
N LEU A 210 3.11 7.94 -5.56
CA LEU A 210 1.77 7.42 -5.40
C LEU A 210 0.77 8.58 -5.40
N ASN A 211 -0.09 8.62 -6.40
CA ASN A 211 -1.16 9.60 -6.50
C ASN A 211 -2.50 8.90 -6.25
N ILE A 212 -3.29 9.37 -5.29
CA ILE A 212 -4.60 8.79 -4.96
C ILE A 212 -5.66 9.88 -5.00
N ASP A 213 -6.69 9.64 -5.81
CA ASP A 213 -7.94 10.39 -5.83
C ASP A 213 -9.09 9.47 -5.40
N ALA A 214 -9.64 9.70 -4.20
CA ALA A 214 -10.66 8.87 -3.57
C ALA A 214 -11.83 9.74 -3.06
N PRO A 215 -12.62 10.34 -3.96
CA PRO A 215 -13.62 11.35 -3.58
C PRO A 215 -14.79 10.81 -2.76
N VAL A 216 -14.93 9.49 -2.63
CA VAL A 216 -16.07 8.83 -1.94
C VAL A 216 -15.75 8.49 -0.48
N ASN A 217 -14.51 8.08 -0.18
CA ASN A 217 -14.11 7.62 1.15
C ASN A 217 -12.59 7.83 1.35
N ASP A 218 -11.92 6.91 2.06
CA ASP A 218 -10.51 7.01 2.40
C ASP A 218 -9.59 6.77 1.20
N ALA A 219 -8.52 7.52 1.12
CA ALA A 219 -7.51 7.22 0.12
C ALA A 219 -6.73 5.94 0.51
N ILE A 220 -6.33 5.81 1.77
CA ILE A 220 -5.72 4.58 2.31
C ILE A 220 -6.45 4.21 3.60
N ASN A 221 -7.00 2.99 3.63
CA ASN A 221 -7.65 2.40 4.81
C ASN A 221 -6.92 1.11 5.19
N ALA A 222 -6.19 1.10 6.31
CA ALA A 222 -5.44 -0.05 6.79
C ALA A 222 -5.97 -0.52 8.14
N GLU A 223 -6.46 -1.76 8.21
CA GLU A 223 -7.09 -2.29 9.43
C GLU A 223 -6.07 -2.78 10.48
N GLN A 224 -4.76 -2.85 10.18
CA GLN A 224 -3.79 -3.28 11.18
C GLN A 224 -2.51 -2.45 11.19
N GLN A 225 -1.71 -2.46 10.13
CA GLN A 225 -0.43 -1.77 10.09
C GLN A 225 -0.16 -1.10 8.76
N LEU A 226 0.18 0.17 8.81
CA LEU A 226 0.68 0.94 7.67
C LEU A 226 2.05 1.52 7.98
N ASN A 227 3.01 1.28 7.07
CA ASN A 227 4.34 1.88 7.12
C ASN A 227 4.55 2.72 5.85
N VAL A 228 4.74 4.02 5.99
CA VAL A 228 5.11 4.93 4.90
C VAL A 228 6.58 5.29 5.07
N GLU A 229 7.48 4.48 4.49
CA GLU A 229 8.92 4.60 4.73
C GLU A 229 9.56 5.73 3.93
N SER A 230 9.18 5.92 2.67
CA SER A 230 9.74 6.92 1.75
C SER A 230 8.88 7.07 0.50
N GLY A 231 9.30 7.95 -0.43
CA GLY A 231 8.59 8.24 -1.66
C GLY A 231 7.75 9.51 -1.58
N THR A 232 6.89 9.71 -2.56
CA THR A 232 5.99 10.87 -2.62
C THR A 232 4.56 10.39 -2.71
N LEU A 233 3.70 10.81 -1.78
CA LEU A 233 2.28 10.54 -1.76
C LEU A 233 1.54 11.86 -2.01
N ASN A 234 0.71 11.89 -3.05
CA ASN A 234 -0.20 13.01 -3.33
C ASN A 234 -1.63 12.49 -3.22
N ILE A 235 -2.39 13.02 -2.26
CA ILE A 235 -3.67 12.46 -1.85
C ILE A 235 -4.76 13.53 -1.91
N ALA A 236 -5.92 13.13 -2.46
CA ALA A 236 -7.20 13.78 -2.30
C ALA A 236 -8.22 12.71 -1.87
N ALA A 237 -8.92 12.94 -0.76
CA ALA A 237 -9.92 12.02 -0.22
C ALA A 237 -11.23 12.73 0.12
N GLY A 238 -12.32 11.99 0.06
CA GLY A 238 -13.64 12.48 0.47
C GLY A 238 -13.86 12.31 1.98
N ASP A 239 -13.19 11.33 2.59
CA ASP A 239 -13.13 11.10 4.02
C ASP A 239 -11.67 11.19 4.47
N ASP A 240 -11.06 10.15 5.03
CA ASP A 240 -9.70 10.26 5.54
C ASP A 240 -8.64 10.07 4.43
N ALA A 241 -7.60 10.90 4.48
CA ALA A 241 -6.48 10.67 3.58
C ALA A 241 -5.74 9.38 3.93
N VAL A 242 -5.53 9.13 5.23
CA VAL A 242 -4.97 7.88 5.76
C VAL A 242 -5.69 7.51 7.04
N HIS A 243 -6.44 6.43 7.00
CA HIS A 243 -7.03 5.79 8.17
C HIS A 243 -6.29 4.48 8.48
N CYS A 244 -5.81 4.30 9.71
CA CYS A 244 -5.18 3.07 10.15
C CYS A 244 -5.73 2.65 11.52
N ASP A 245 -6.38 1.48 11.60
CA ASP A 245 -7.02 1.05 12.84
C ASP A 245 -6.05 0.91 14.01
N LEU A 246 -4.79 0.48 13.76
CA LEU A 246 -3.83 0.23 14.83
C LEU A 246 -2.54 1.05 14.70
N TYR A 247 -1.63 0.68 13.78
CA TYR A 247 -0.26 1.20 13.78
C TYR A 247 0.07 1.93 12.48
N LEU A 248 0.26 3.25 12.56
CA LEU A 248 0.79 4.07 11.48
C LEU A 248 2.23 4.50 11.81
N ASN A 249 3.17 4.12 10.95
CA ASN A 249 4.57 4.55 11.04
C ASN A 249 4.95 5.37 9.81
N VAL A 250 5.49 6.57 10.00
CA VAL A 250 5.90 7.49 8.93
C VAL A 250 7.39 7.80 9.04
N GLY A 251 8.14 7.47 7.99
CA GLY A 251 9.58 7.62 7.93
C GLY A 251 10.35 6.65 8.82
N ALA A 252 11.62 6.92 9.00
CA ALA A 252 12.52 6.21 9.91
C ALA A 252 13.56 7.18 10.49
N GLU A 253 14.10 6.86 11.66
CA GLU A 253 15.14 7.68 12.30
C GLU A 253 16.36 7.85 11.39
N GLY A 254 16.84 9.07 11.27
CA GLY A 254 18.04 9.41 10.49
C GLY A 254 17.84 9.38 8.97
N THR A 255 16.63 9.28 8.47
CA THR A 255 16.28 9.40 7.04
C THR A 255 15.54 10.70 6.76
N ASP A 256 15.44 11.10 5.48
CA ASP A 256 14.60 12.23 5.06
C ASP A 256 13.10 11.88 5.14
N GLY A 257 12.76 10.59 5.12
CA GLY A 257 11.38 10.09 5.13
C GLY A 257 10.60 10.37 3.85
N PRO A 258 9.27 10.17 3.89
CA PRO A 258 8.39 10.44 2.75
C PRO A 258 8.08 11.94 2.60
N THR A 259 7.63 12.30 1.39
CA THR A 259 6.86 13.54 1.17
C THR A 259 5.40 13.17 1.02
N ILE A 260 4.54 13.68 1.90
CA ILE A 260 3.09 13.43 1.90
C ILE A 260 2.38 14.76 1.70
N ASN A 261 1.65 14.88 0.60
CA ASN A 261 0.87 16.06 0.25
C ASN A 261 -0.61 15.68 0.24
N ILE A 262 -1.38 16.16 1.19
CA ILE A 262 -2.82 15.94 1.29
C ILE A 262 -3.52 17.24 0.94
N SER A 263 -4.17 17.29 -0.21
CA SER A 263 -4.78 18.50 -0.75
C SER A 263 -6.21 18.74 -0.27
N THR A 264 -6.92 17.66 0.08
CA THR A 264 -8.26 17.69 0.68
C THR A 264 -8.56 16.36 1.36
N CYS A 265 -9.21 16.41 2.52
CA CYS A 265 -9.73 15.26 3.26
C CYS A 265 -10.66 15.73 4.38
N SER A 266 -11.32 14.80 5.06
CA SER A 266 -11.95 15.02 6.36
C SER A 266 -10.86 15.06 7.42
N GLU A 267 -10.21 13.91 7.66
CA GLU A 267 -9.04 13.79 8.52
C GLU A 267 -7.78 13.45 7.73
N GLY A 268 -6.66 14.03 8.15
CA GLY A 268 -5.38 13.86 7.43
C GLY A 268 -4.77 12.48 7.66
N LEU A 269 -4.19 12.28 8.84
CA LEU A 269 -3.65 10.99 9.27
C LEU A 269 -4.36 10.59 10.56
N GLU A 270 -5.04 9.45 10.55
CA GLU A 270 -5.68 8.85 11.72
C GLU A 270 -5.11 7.48 12.03
N ALA A 271 -4.82 7.20 13.31
CA ALA A 271 -4.43 5.87 13.78
C ALA A 271 -4.56 5.76 15.31
N ALA A 272 -4.75 4.53 15.82
CA ALA A 272 -4.70 4.29 17.28
C ALA A 272 -3.31 4.57 17.86
N GLU A 273 -2.25 4.14 17.15
CA GLU A 273 -0.86 4.48 17.45
C GLU A 273 -0.18 5.06 16.22
N MET A 274 0.19 6.34 16.28
CA MET A 274 0.87 7.07 15.22
C MET A 274 2.30 7.40 15.64
N ASN A 275 3.28 7.00 14.81
CA ASN A 275 4.69 7.30 15.01
C ASN A 275 5.25 8.01 13.77
N ILE A 276 5.62 9.29 13.91
CA ILE A 276 6.24 10.09 12.85
C ILE A 276 7.72 10.28 13.20
N TYR A 277 8.60 9.57 12.50
CA TYR A 277 10.05 9.62 12.70
C TYR A 277 10.74 10.68 11.84
N SER A 278 10.25 10.85 10.60
CA SER A 278 10.80 11.78 9.61
C SER A 278 9.80 12.01 8.49
N GLY A 279 10.11 12.93 7.57
CA GLY A 279 9.33 13.24 6.40
C GLY A 279 8.89 14.69 6.32
N LYS A 280 8.31 15.04 5.18
CA LYS A 280 7.65 16.32 4.96
C LYS A 280 6.17 16.03 4.71
N ILE A 281 5.30 16.55 5.57
CA ILE A 281 3.88 16.29 5.56
C ILE A 281 3.13 17.61 5.47
N ASP A 282 2.46 17.85 4.35
CA ASP A 282 1.64 19.03 4.10
C ASP A 282 0.16 18.56 4.02
N ILE A 283 -0.71 19.05 4.94
CA ILE A 283 -2.10 18.59 5.07
C ILE A 283 -3.08 19.76 4.99
N THR A 284 -4.13 19.57 4.18
CA THR A 284 -5.32 20.40 4.20
C THR A 284 -6.52 19.50 4.51
N ALA A 285 -7.00 19.56 5.75
CA ALA A 285 -8.15 18.81 6.25
C ALA A 285 -9.29 19.74 6.62
N SER A 286 -10.53 19.22 6.57
CA SER A 286 -11.72 19.95 7.02
C SER A 286 -12.00 19.78 8.50
N ASP A 287 -11.46 18.74 9.12
CA ASP A 287 -11.48 18.45 10.57
C ASP A 287 -10.05 18.35 11.08
N ASP A 288 -9.55 17.21 11.52
CA ASP A 288 -8.23 17.08 12.13
C ASP A 288 -7.13 16.74 11.08
N CYS A 289 -6.00 17.47 11.14
CA CYS A 289 -4.83 17.09 10.32
C CYS A 289 -4.15 15.81 10.82
N LEU A 290 -4.10 15.61 12.13
CA LEU A 290 -3.57 14.41 12.79
C LEU A 290 -4.51 14.01 13.91
N ASN A 291 -4.97 12.76 13.91
CA ASN A 291 -5.89 12.24 14.91
C ASN A 291 -5.37 10.91 15.48
N ALA A 292 -5.21 10.83 16.81
CA ALA A 292 -4.91 9.56 17.49
C ALA A 292 -6.20 8.98 18.05
N ALA A 293 -6.95 8.27 17.23
CA ALA A 293 -8.27 7.75 17.56
C ALA A 293 -8.55 6.41 16.87
N ASN A 294 -9.52 5.70 17.38
CA ASN A 294 -10.25 4.62 16.74
C ASN A 294 -11.48 4.31 17.61
N SER A 295 -12.66 4.59 17.12
CA SER A 295 -13.92 4.44 17.85
C SER A 295 -14.26 2.98 18.22
N ASP A 296 -13.65 2.00 17.53
CA ASP A 296 -13.89 0.57 17.75
C ASP A 296 -13.00 -0.03 18.85
N LEU A 297 -11.99 0.71 19.33
CA LEU A 297 -11.03 0.28 20.33
C LEU A 297 -11.32 0.86 21.72
N GLY A 298 -12.44 0.59 22.31
CA GLY A 298 -12.92 1.02 23.62
C GLY A 298 -11.88 1.63 24.60
N ASP A 299 -11.29 0.82 25.48
CA ASP A 299 -10.33 1.27 26.50
C ASP A 299 -8.86 1.33 26.01
N TYR A 300 -8.62 1.51 24.72
CA TYR A 300 -7.27 1.59 24.14
C TYR A 300 -6.58 2.91 24.52
N ALA A 301 -5.28 2.84 24.80
CA ALA A 301 -4.46 4.02 25.05
C ALA A 301 -3.94 4.56 23.72
N PHE A 302 -4.63 5.51 23.12
CA PHE A 302 -4.22 6.17 21.88
C PHE A 302 -2.93 6.95 22.06
N VAL A 303 -2.01 6.85 21.09
CA VAL A 303 -0.68 7.45 21.17
C VAL A 303 -0.30 8.13 19.87
N MET A 304 0.20 9.37 19.98
CA MET A 304 0.82 10.08 18.88
C MET A 304 2.24 10.50 19.28
N ASN A 305 3.23 9.96 18.59
CA ASN A 305 4.64 10.27 18.79
C ASN A 305 5.19 11.01 17.56
N ILE A 306 5.53 12.28 17.70
CA ILE A 306 6.20 13.06 16.65
C ILE A 306 7.64 13.22 17.06
N MET A 307 8.53 12.43 16.45
CA MET A 307 9.96 12.37 16.78
C MET A 307 10.84 13.14 15.79
N GLY A 308 10.29 13.48 14.62
CA GLY A 308 10.98 14.24 13.59
C GLY A 308 10.08 14.64 12.45
N GLY A 309 10.67 15.18 11.38
CA GLY A 309 9.95 15.64 10.21
C GLY A 309 9.50 17.10 10.27
N THR A 310 8.76 17.50 9.25
CA THR A 310 8.11 18.82 9.13
C THR A 310 6.65 18.60 8.79
N ILE A 311 5.74 19.17 9.57
CA ILE A 311 4.30 19.05 9.40
C ILE A 311 3.71 20.45 9.27
N ASN A 312 2.96 20.71 8.19
CA ASN A 312 2.32 21.99 7.89
C ASN A 312 0.83 21.83 7.68
#